data_f790eff9e12093c039a03ae33ed63476
#
_entry.id   f790eff9e12093c039a03ae33ed63476
#
_cell.length_a   1.000
_cell.length_b   1.000
_cell.length_c   1.000
_cell.angle_alpha   90.00
_cell.angle_beta   90.00
_cell.angle_gamma   90.00
#
_symmetry.space_group_name_H-M   'P 1'
#
loop_
_entity.id
_entity.type
_entity.pdbx_description
1 polymer ?
#
loop_
_entity_poly.entity_id
_entity_poly.type
_entity_poly.pdbx_seq_one_letter_code
_entity_poly.pdbx_strand_id
1 'polypeptide(L)'
;MTKKSLVLLTLLAVGFVSTVKAEEPEVLNTEVQAVEETTQEKSTIEVPAWVKNIKFSGYGMLQYQGQDPEGNHSNTFNLRLARFILDGKIGDFDWRAQIQGTNATGPGQPTVQLVDLYAEWRKYPEFKIRAGQFKRAFTFENPTHPITQGWRGYADVINKLSAFGDRTGEKSSGGRDIGIQFSGDLFPNANGRRLFHYQIGIYNGEGVNQKDMDNRKDIIAGAWIMPVKGLRVGAFGWTGSRGGMLDPVTNKKVSIEKNRYALSIEYSQDEYMFRSEYIHSQGWGAKSPGNNVREICYENGDKADGWYVFGIVPLIKGKLHAKARYESYRNMATWASSVNQVECGLNYFFTKNLELHMEYSRVNDRTLAKHNYNLVDVELDFRF
;
A
#
# COMPACT_ATOMS: atom_id res chain seq x y z
N MET A 1 -6.13 -32.56 -12.99
CA MET A 1 -5.24 -31.38 -13.24
C MET A 1 -4.75 -31.50 -14.69
N THR A 2 -5.11 -30.56 -15.53
CA THR A 2 -4.80 -30.62 -16.96
C THR A 2 -3.39 -30.10 -17.23
N LYS A 3 -2.72 -30.63 -18.25
CA LYS A 3 -1.33 -30.27 -18.66
C LYS A 3 -1.04 -28.75 -18.78
N LYS A 4 -2.07 -27.90 -18.88
CA LYS A 4 -1.95 -26.43 -18.96
C LYS A 4 -1.60 -25.76 -17.63
N SER A 5 -1.95 -26.36 -16.48
CA SER A 5 -1.62 -25.81 -15.15
C SER A 5 -0.16 -26.04 -14.75
N LEU A 6 0.49 -27.04 -15.34
CA LEU A 6 1.89 -27.36 -15.04
C LEU A 6 2.87 -26.41 -15.75
N VAL A 7 2.49 -25.88 -16.92
CA VAL A 7 3.34 -24.96 -17.70
C VAL A 7 3.48 -23.59 -17.04
N LEU A 8 2.46 -23.14 -16.31
CA LEU A 8 2.52 -21.82 -15.64
C LEU A 8 3.43 -21.83 -14.40
N LEU A 9 3.54 -22.98 -13.70
CA LEU A 9 4.45 -23.11 -12.55
C LEU A 9 5.92 -23.24 -12.98
N THR A 10 6.19 -23.81 -14.16
CA THR A 10 7.56 -24.00 -14.68
C THR A 10 8.17 -22.70 -15.20
N LEU A 11 7.36 -21.76 -15.68
CA LEU A 11 7.85 -20.46 -16.15
C LEU A 11 8.32 -19.53 -15.00
N LEU A 12 7.87 -19.75 -13.78
CA LEU A 12 8.33 -19.01 -12.58
C LEU A 12 9.68 -19.52 -12.03
N ALA A 13 10.09 -20.73 -12.40
CA ALA A 13 11.32 -21.37 -11.88
C ALA A 13 12.55 -21.19 -12.76
N VAL A 14 12.42 -20.71 -14.01
CA VAL A 14 13.53 -20.64 -14.99
C VAL A 14 14.21 -19.26 -15.02
N GLY A 15 13.78 -18.29 -14.23
CA GLY A 15 14.31 -16.93 -14.21
C GLY A 15 15.60 -16.69 -13.40
N PHE A 16 16.19 -17.71 -12.78
CA PHE A 16 17.40 -17.57 -11.99
C PHE A 16 18.49 -18.57 -12.38
N VAL A 17 19.16 -18.32 -13.51
CA VAL A 17 20.51 -18.85 -13.73
C VAL A 17 21.40 -17.70 -14.18
N SER A 18 22.10 -17.13 -13.23
CA SER A 18 23.20 -16.19 -13.46
C SER A 18 24.43 -16.96 -13.94
N THR A 19 25.04 -16.48 -14.99
CA THR A 19 26.32 -16.94 -15.53
C THR A 19 27.46 -16.67 -14.56
N VAL A 20 28.03 -17.71 -13.99
CA VAL A 20 29.33 -17.68 -13.35
C VAL A 20 30.35 -18.05 -14.45
N LYS A 21 31.29 -17.16 -14.75
CA LYS A 21 32.48 -17.47 -15.56
C LYS A 21 33.43 -18.30 -14.72
N ALA A 22 33.77 -19.48 -15.19
CA ALA A 22 34.88 -20.26 -14.67
C ALA A 22 36.02 -20.25 -15.72
N GLU A 23 37.24 -20.13 -15.22
CA GLU A 23 38.48 -20.11 -15.95
C GLU A 23 38.79 -21.47 -16.64
N GLU A 24 39.43 -21.39 -17.78
CA GLU A 24 39.88 -22.55 -18.58
C GLU A 24 41.09 -23.24 -17.93
N PRO A 25 41.21 -24.56 -18.07
CA PRO A 25 42.50 -25.24 -18.05
C PRO A 25 42.86 -25.86 -19.43
N GLU A 26 44.12 -25.94 -19.62
CA GLU A 26 44.89 -26.25 -20.83
C GLU A 26 44.56 -27.56 -21.57
N VAL A 27 44.94 -27.50 -22.83
CA VAL A 27 44.83 -28.44 -23.94
C VAL A 27 45.45 -29.81 -23.68
N LEU A 28 44.74 -30.87 -23.99
CA LEU A 28 45.33 -32.14 -24.44
C LEU A 28 44.65 -32.62 -25.74
N ASN A 29 45.42 -32.66 -26.79
CA ASN A 29 45.02 -33.17 -28.09
C ASN A 29 44.67 -34.65 -28.03
N THR A 30 43.50 -35.03 -28.51
CA THR A 30 43.24 -36.35 -29.05
C THR A 30 42.18 -36.25 -30.16
N GLU A 31 42.53 -36.69 -31.35
CA GLU A 31 41.68 -36.82 -32.53
C GLU A 31 40.44 -37.69 -32.19
N VAL A 32 39.25 -37.16 -32.44
CA VAL A 32 38.02 -37.97 -32.54
C VAL A 32 37.19 -37.46 -33.71
N GLN A 33 36.82 -38.40 -34.51
CA GLN A 33 36.02 -38.41 -35.72
C GLN A 33 34.77 -37.50 -35.70
N ALA A 34 34.48 -36.93 -36.87
CA ALA A 34 33.28 -36.18 -37.20
C ALA A 34 32.01 -36.94 -36.79
N VAL A 35 31.29 -36.38 -35.84
CA VAL A 35 29.87 -36.72 -35.56
C VAL A 35 29.04 -35.62 -36.21
N GLU A 36 28.14 -36.01 -37.06
CA GLU A 36 27.14 -35.17 -37.72
C GLU A 36 26.49 -34.20 -36.75
N GLU A 37 26.60 -32.91 -37.03
CA GLU A 37 25.79 -31.86 -36.36
C GLU A 37 24.31 -32.09 -36.66
N THR A 38 23.63 -32.74 -35.74
CA THR A 38 22.16 -32.66 -35.67
C THR A 38 21.82 -31.21 -35.30
N THR A 39 21.36 -30.45 -36.27
CA THR A 39 20.77 -29.14 -36.09
C THR A 39 19.64 -29.25 -35.06
N GLN A 40 19.92 -28.90 -33.82
CA GLN A 40 18.84 -28.69 -32.84
C GLN A 40 18.00 -27.51 -33.34
N GLU A 41 16.83 -27.79 -33.90
CA GLU A 41 15.79 -26.80 -34.08
C GLU A 41 15.56 -26.14 -32.72
N LYS A 42 16.01 -24.89 -32.58
CA LYS A 42 15.59 -24.02 -31.51
C LYS A 42 14.06 -23.93 -31.64
N SER A 43 13.33 -24.74 -30.88
CA SER A 43 11.89 -24.55 -30.70
C SER A 43 11.69 -23.19 -30.05
N THR A 44 11.52 -22.17 -30.87
CA THR A 44 11.04 -20.86 -30.41
C THR A 44 9.62 -21.09 -29.91
N ILE A 45 9.44 -21.13 -28.59
CA ILE A 45 8.12 -21.13 -27.97
C ILE A 45 7.48 -19.81 -28.39
N GLU A 46 6.56 -19.84 -29.35
CA GLU A 46 5.79 -18.65 -29.72
C GLU A 46 4.92 -18.26 -28.51
N VAL A 47 5.33 -17.18 -27.85
CA VAL A 47 4.58 -16.60 -26.74
C VAL A 47 3.29 -16.01 -27.30
N PRO A 48 2.09 -16.46 -26.88
CA PRO A 48 0.83 -15.93 -27.37
C PRO A 48 0.78 -14.41 -27.27
N ALA A 49 0.15 -13.74 -28.23
CA ALA A 49 0.12 -12.27 -28.33
C ALA A 49 -0.40 -11.58 -27.05
N TRP A 50 -1.32 -12.21 -26.32
CA TRP A 50 -1.84 -11.69 -25.05
C TRP A 50 -0.78 -11.67 -23.94
N VAL A 51 0.20 -12.57 -23.93
CA VAL A 51 1.30 -12.61 -22.96
C VAL A 51 2.29 -11.46 -23.21
N LYS A 52 2.48 -11.06 -24.47
CA LYS A 52 3.36 -9.93 -24.85
C LYS A 52 2.88 -8.58 -24.27
N ASN A 53 1.61 -8.48 -23.91
CA ASN A 53 0.99 -7.28 -23.33
C ASN A 53 0.99 -7.28 -21.80
N ILE A 54 1.60 -8.29 -21.14
CA ILE A 54 1.71 -8.33 -19.69
C ILE A 54 3.02 -7.66 -19.26
N LYS A 55 2.89 -6.66 -18.40
CA LYS A 55 4.03 -6.03 -17.74
C LYS A 55 4.22 -6.65 -16.36
N PHE A 56 5.36 -7.30 -16.16
CA PHE A 56 5.82 -7.71 -14.84
C PHE A 56 6.64 -6.59 -14.21
N SER A 57 6.42 -6.32 -12.94
CA SER A 57 7.18 -5.37 -12.14
C SER A 57 7.10 -5.74 -10.67
N GLY A 58 7.94 -5.13 -9.85
CA GLY A 58 7.89 -5.38 -8.43
C GLY A 58 8.81 -4.48 -7.64
N TYR A 59 8.80 -4.67 -6.34
CA TYR A 59 9.71 -3.98 -5.43
C TYR A 59 9.86 -4.73 -4.11
N GLY A 60 11.00 -4.48 -3.46
CA GLY A 60 11.29 -4.92 -2.10
C GLY A 60 11.69 -3.74 -1.23
N MET A 61 11.34 -3.82 0.06
CA MET A 61 11.59 -2.82 1.08
C MET A 61 12.20 -3.53 2.29
N LEU A 62 13.49 -3.30 2.53
CA LEU A 62 14.26 -3.86 3.64
C LEU A 62 14.46 -2.77 4.68
N GLN A 63 14.01 -3.02 5.89
CA GLN A 63 13.94 -2.01 6.94
C GLN A 63 14.71 -2.44 8.18
N TYR A 64 15.46 -1.52 8.77
CA TYR A 64 15.86 -1.56 10.17
C TYR A 64 15.06 -0.52 10.94
N GLN A 65 14.45 -0.92 12.04
CA GLN A 65 13.70 -0.04 12.93
C GLN A 65 14.17 -0.21 14.36
N GLY A 66 14.52 0.90 15.01
CA GLY A 66 14.82 0.98 16.43
C GLY A 66 13.88 1.94 17.14
N GLN A 67 13.38 1.58 18.32
CA GLN A 67 12.53 2.42 19.16
C GLN A 67 12.82 2.21 20.65
N ASP A 68 12.59 3.26 21.44
CA ASP A 68 12.91 3.26 22.88
C ASP A 68 11.75 3.67 23.80
N PRO A 69 10.48 3.29 23.54
CA PRO A 69 9.42 3.53 24.51
C PRO A 69 9.66 2.79 25.80
N GLU A 70 9.26 3.38 26.94
CA GLU A 70 9.45 2.74 28.25
C GLU A 70 8.80 1.37 28.32
N GLY A 71 9.58 0.40 28.78
CA GLY A 71 9.13 -0.99 28.93
C GLY A 71 9.01 -1.78 27.64
N ASN A 72 9.28 -1.19 26.48
CA ASN A 72 9.19 -1.85 25.17
C ASN A 72 10.27 -1.38 24.19
N HIS A 73 11.53 -1.42 24.62
CA HIS A 73 12.64 -1.15 23.72
C HIS A 73 12.74 -2.27 22.69
N SER A 74 12.86 -1.89 21.43
CA SER A 74 13.04 -2.86 20.35
C SER A 74 13.97 -2.33 19.26
N ASN A 75 14.68 -3.25 18.64
CA ASN A 75 15.35 -3.03 17.38
C ASN A 75 15.19 -4.30 16.52
N THR A 76 14.96 -4.12 15.24
CA THR A 76 14.66 -5.25 14.36
C THR A 76 14.97 -4.94 12.91
N PHE A 77 15.40 -5.98 12.18
CA PHE A 77 15.40 -5.98 10.73
C PHE A 77 14.10 -6.58 10.23
N ASN A 78 13.46 -5.91 9.29
CA ASN A 78 12.19 -6.32 8.71
C ASN A 78 12.30 -6.47 7.21
N LEU A 79 11.70 -7.52 6.67
CA LEU A 79 11.22 -7.53 5.30
C LEU A 79 9.86 -6.84 5.32
N ARG A 80 9.86 -5.50 5.16
CA ARG A 80 8.64 -4.71 5.31
C ARG A 80 7.61 -5.08 4.26
N LEU A 81 8.01 -5.06 2.98
CA LEU A 81 7.16 -5.46 1.87
C LEU A 81 8.02 -6.03 0.74
N ALA A 82 7.53 -7.11 0.13
CA ALA A 82 7.95 -7.54 -1.19
C ALA A 82 6.70 -7.66 -2.06
N ARG A 83 6.64 -6.98 -3.19
CA ARG A 83 5.48 -7.00 -4.08
C ARG A 83 5.85 -7.41 -5.48
N PHE A 84 5.00 -8.27 -6.07
CA PHE A 84 5.08 -8.71 -7.45
C PHE A 84 3.77 -8.31 -8.12
N ILE A 85 3.88 -7.63 -9.26
CA ILE A 85 2.77 -6.95 -9.93
C ILE A 85 2.75 -7.42 -11.37
N LEU A 86 1.58 -7.87 -11.81
CA LEU A 86 1.25 -8.12 -13.21
C LEU A 86 0.20 -7.12 -13.64
N ASP A 87 0.53 -6.31 -14.63
CA ASP A 87 -0.38 -5.40 -15.30
C ASP A 87 -0.61 -5.84 -16.73
N GLY A 88 -1.84 -5.75 -17.21
CA GLY A 88 -2.17 -6.08 -18.58
C GLY A 88 -3.34 -5.28 -19.12
N LYS A 89 -3.57 -5.43 -20.43
CA LYS A 89 -4.63 -4.75 -21.14
C LYS A 89 -5.38 -5.70 -22.07
N ILE A 90 -6.70 -5.62 -22.07
CA ILE A 90 -7.60 -6.37 -22.95
C ILE A 90 -8.64 -5.40 -23.51
N GLY A 91 -8.46 -4.96 -24.75
CA GLY A 91 -9.33 -3.92 -25.34
C GLY A 91 -9.30 -2.62 -24.53
N ASP A 92 -10.47 -2.17 -24.09
CA ASP A 92 -10.64 -0.97 -23.26
C ASP A 92 -10.48 -1.25 -21.75
N PHE A 93 -10.16 -2.48 -21.37
CA PHE A 93 -9.95 -2.89 -19.97
C PHE A 93 -8.46 -2.97 -19.63
N ASP A 94 -8.07 -2.31 -18.56
CA ASP A 94 -6.82 -2.59 -17.86
C ASP A 94 -7.10 -3.55 -16.70
N TRP A 95 -6.17 -4.45 -16.39
CA TRP A 95 -6.27 -5.32 -15.24
C TRP A 95 -4.95 -5.35 -14.47
N ARG A 96 -5.05 -5.64 -13.18
CA ARG A 96 -3.90 -5.85 -12.30
C ARG A 96 -4.11 -7.08 -11.43
N ALA A 97 -3.04 -7.87 -11.28
CA ALA A 97 -2.89 -8.85 -10.21
C ALA A 97 -1.63 -8.51 -9.41
N GLN A 98 -1.74 -8.47 -8.08
CA GLN A 98 -0.61 -8.15 -7.21
C GLN A 98 -0.61 -9.05 -5.98
N ILE A 99 0.54 -9.65 -5.71
CA ILE A 99 0.81 -10.39 -4.47
C ILE A 99 1.79 -9.60 -3.61
N GLN A 100 1.67 -9.78 -2.31
CA GLN A 100 2.53 -9.15 -1.31
C GLN A 100 3.10 -10.20 -0.38
N GLY A 101 4.41 -10.14 -0.16
CA GLY A 101 5.12 -10.83 0.92
C GLY A 101 5.57 -9.84 1.99
N THR A 102 5.62 -10.31 3.23
CA THR A 102 6.17 -9.58 4.38
C THR A 102 6.63 -10.59 5.42
N ASN A 103 7.48 -10.21 6.37
CA ASN A 103 7.73 -11.10 7.50
C ASN A 103 6.45 -11.31 8.32
N ALA A 104 6.27 -12.52 8.82
CA ALA A 104 5.13 -12.84 9.67
C ALA A 104 5.23 -12.07 11.00
N THR A 105 4.14 -11.43 11.39
CA THR A 105 4.08 -10.64 12.63
C THR A 105 3.44 -11.39 13.80
N GLY A 106 3.04 -12.66 13.58
CA GLY A 106 2.44 -13.49 14.62
C GLY A 106 1.82 -14.77 14.07
N PRO A 107 1.39 -15.69 14.95
CA PRO A 107 0.74 -16.92 14.58
C PRO A 107 -0.49 -16.69 13.68
N GLY A 108 -0.60 -17.43 12.59
CA GLY A 108 -1.74 -17.33 11.66
C GLY A 108 -1.74 -16.13 10.72
N GLN A 109 -0.70 -15.28 10.77
CA GLN A 109 -0.57 -14.20 9.80
C GLN A 109 0.06 -14.73 8.49
N PRO A 110 -0.57 -14.47 7.32
CA PRO A 110 -0.02 -14.92 6.06
C PRO A 110 1.23 -14.10 5.71
N THR A 111 2.32 -14.80 5.39
CA THR A 111 3.54 -14.18 4.86
C THR A 111 3.38 -13.74 3.41
N VAL A 112 2.46 -14.39 2.66
CA VAL A 112 2.13 -14.05 1.27
C VAL A 112 0.62 -13.95 1.11
N GLN A 113 0.15 -12.90 0.43
CA GLN A 113 -1.29 -12.70 0.17
C GLN A 113 -1.53 -11.99 -1.16
N LEU A 114 -2.67 -12.29 -1.78
CA LEU A 114 -3.20 -11.51 -2.89
C LEU A 114 -3.70 -10.18 -2.35
N VAL A 115 -3.22 -9.07 -2.91
CA VAL A 115 -3.61 -7.73 -2.47
C VAL A 115 -4.42 -6.96 -3.51
N ASP A 116 -4.09 -7.05 -4.79
CA ASP A 116 -4.91 -6.51 -5.86
C ASP A 116 -5.30 -7.61 -6.84
N LEU A 117 -6.56 -7.65 -7.22
CA LEU A 117 -7.08 -8.38 -8.38
C LEU A 117 -8.29 -7.62 -8.88
N TYR A 118 -8.12 -6.83 -9.93
CA TYR A 118 -9.20 -6.03 -10.49
C TYR A 118 -9.09 -5.88 -12.00
N ALA A 119 -10.22 -5.55 -12.62
CA ALA A 119 -10.30 -5.03 -13.97
C ALA A 119 -10.91 -3.62 -13.94
N GLU A 120 -10.42 -2.73 -14.81
CA GLU A 120 -10.89 -1.36 -14.95
C GLU A 120 -11.22 -1.07 -16.41
N TRP A 121 -12.48 -0.80 -16.71
CA TRP A 121 -12.89 -0.24 -17.97
C TRP A 121 -12.61 1.26 -17.99
N ARG A 122 -11.84 1.74 -18.98
CA ARG A 122 -11.36 3.12 -19.02
C ARG A 122 -11.36 3.75 -20.42
N LYS A 123 -12.35 3.39 -21.20
CA LYS A 123 -12.52 3.92 -22.56
C LYS A 123 -12.61 5.44 -22.59
N TYR A 124 -13.30 6.01 -21.62
CA TYR A 124 -13.52 7.45 -21.52
C TYR A 124 -12.85 8.02 -20.28
N PRO A 125 -12.08 9.12 -20.38
CA PRO A 125 -11.49 9.76 -19.20
C PRO A 125 -12.55 10.25 -18.20
N GLU A 126 -13.72 10.63 -18.70
CA GLU A 126 -14.83 11.18 -17.91
C GLU A 126 -15.55 10.11 -17.09
N PHE A 127 -15.45 8.84 -17.49
CA PHE A 127 -16.17 7.75 -16.81
C PHE A 127 -15.40 6.43 -16.93
N LYS A 128 -14.99 5.90 -15.77
CA LYS A 128 -14.25 4.66 -15.62
C LYS A 128 -14.96 3.78 -14.60
N ILE A 129 -14.88 2.46 -14.78
CA ILE A 129 -15.47 1.49 -13.86
C ILE A 129 -14.39 0.50 -13.49
N ARG A 130 -14.11 0.37 -12.18
CA ARG A 130 -13.18 -0.62 -11.64
C ARG A 130 -13.94 -1.60 -10.77
N ALA A 131 -13.70 -2.92 -10.95
CA ALA A 131 -14.32 -3.97 -10.16
C ALA A 131 -13.27 -5.00 -9.74
N GLY A 132 -13.37 -5.51 -8.52
CA GLY A 132 -12.46 -6.49 -7.92
C GLY A 132 -11.97 -6.09 -6.55
N GLN A 133 -10.75 -6.51 -6.20
CA GLN A 133 -10.08 -6.13 -4.96
C GLN A 133 -8.99 -5.09 -5.27
N PHE A 134 -9.09 -3.92 -4.65
CA PHE A 134 -8.17 -2.80 -4.84
C PHE A 134 -8.23 -1.83 -3.66
N LYS A 135 -7.32 -0.84 -3.64
CA LYS A 135 -7.33 0.20 -2.60
C LYS A 135 -8.57 1.06 -2.69
N ARG A 136 -9.26 1.21 -1.56
CA ARG A 136 -10.41 2.11 -1.44
C ARG A 136 -9.99 3.55 -1.73
N ALA A 137 -10.84 4.26 -2.43
CA ALA A 137 -10.62 5.64 -2.84
C ALA A 137 -10.94 6.64 -1.71
N PHE A 138 -10.14 6.63 -0.65
CA PHE A 138 -10.27 7.52 0.50
C PHE A 138 -8.93 8.16 0.82
N THR A 139 -8.87 9.50 0.90
CA THR A 139 -7.68 10.36 1.03
C THR A 139 -6.76 10.36 -0.20
N PHE A 140 -5.72 11.22 -0.22
CA PHE A 140 -4.68 11.21 -1.26
C PHE A 140 -3.54 10.25 -0.92
N GLU A 141 -3.25 10.04 0.36
CA GLU A 141 -2.13 9.19 0.76
C GLU A 141 -2.46 7.71 0.63
N ASN A 142 -3.65 7.25 1.05
CA ASN A 142 -3.98 5.83 1.05
C ASN A 142 -3.80 5.15 -0.32
N PRO A 143 -4.24 5.71 -1.47
CA PRO A 143 -4.03 5.11 -2.78
C PRO A 143 -2.55 5.03 -3.22
N THR A 144 -1.66 5.81 -2.62
CA THR A 144 -0.24 5.86 -2.99
C THR A 144 0.43 4.50 -2.71
N HIS A 145 1.31 4.05 -3.63
CA HIS A 145 2.12 2.87 -3.38
C HIS A 145 3.16 3.14 -2.30
N PRO A 146 3.39 2.22 -1.35
CA PRO A 146 4.39 2.40 -0.29
C PRO A 146 5.76 2.81 -0.81
N ILE A 147 6.23 2.18 -1.89
CA ILE A 147 7.53 2.46 -2.52
C ILE A 147 7.66 3.88 -3.12
N THR A 148 6.56 4.59 -3.36
CA THR A 148 6.57 5.94 -3.96
C THR A 148 6.19 7.02 -2.97
N GLN A 149 6.01 6.66 -1.72
CA GLN A 149 5.53 7.55 -0.68
C GLN A 149 6.62 8.48 -0.15
N GLY A 150 7.89 8.03 -0.23
CA GLY A 150 9.05 8.77 0.25
C GLY A 150 9.21 8.75 1.78
N TRP A 151 8.42 7.95 2.51
CA TRP A 151 8.41 7.79 3.95
C TRP A 151 8.42 6.31 4.33
N ARG A 152 8.95 5.97 5.52
CA ARG A 152 8.90 4.62 6.10
C ARG A 152 7.48 4.06 6.22
N GLY A 153 6.47 4.91 6.26
CA GLY A 153 5.07 4.51 6.40
C GLY A 153 4.10 5.64 6.14
N TYR A 154 2.83 5.27 6.04
CA TYR A 154 1.73 6.22 6.04
C TYR A 154 1.70 6.98 7.38
N ALA A 155 1.17 8.19 7.37
CA ALA A 155 0.87 8.92 8.59
C ALA A 155 -0.06 8.10 9.50
N ASP A 156 0.08 8.24 10.81
CA ASP A 156 -0.69 7.46 11.78
C ASP A 156 -2.20 7.57 11.56
N VAL A 157 -2.70 8.78 11.26
CA VAL A 157 -4.12 8.98 10.97
C VAL A 157 -4.57 8.17 9.74
N ILE A 158 -3.73 8.04 8.71
CA ILE A 158 -4.02 7.22 7.53
C ILE A 158 -3.97 5.74 7.89
N ASN A 159 -2.94 5.30 8.62
CA ASN A 159 -2.82 3.93 9.09
C ASN A 159 -4.03 3.48 9.92
N LYS A 160 -4.44 4.31 10.86
CA LYS A 160 -5.50 4.00 11.85
C LYS A 160 -6.92 4.19 11.32
N LEU A 161 -7.11 4.98 10.27
CA LEU A 161 -8.45 5.32 9.77
C LEU A 161 -8.70 4.97 8.31
N SER A 162 -7.74 4.38 7.59
CA SER A 162 -7.97 3.99 6.20
C SER A 162 -7.03 2.92 5.63
N ALA A 163 -5.89 2.60 6.28
CA ALA A 163 -4.83 1.82 5.68
C ALA A 163 -4.49 0.51 6.40
N PHE A 164 -3.26 0.37 6.95
CA PHE A 164 -2.74 -0.91 7.41
C PHE A 164 -3.20 -1.33 8.81
N GLY A 165 -3.48 -0.42 9.69
CA GLY A 165 -3.81 -0.66 11.08
C GLY A 165 -5.15 -0.06 11.50
N ASP A 166 -6.18 -0.21 10.66
CA ASP A 166 -7.48 0.40 10.90
C ASP A 166 -8.01 0.06 12.30
N ARG A 167 -8.49 1.11 13.02
CA ARG A 167 -8.97 1.00 14.40
C ARG A 167 -10.13 0.01 14.59
N THR A 168 -10.88 -0.29 13.53
CA THR A 168 -11.94 -1.31 13.57
C THR A 168 -11.39 -2.74 13.52
N GLY A 169 -10.08 -2.89 13.43
CA GLY A 169 -9.41 -4.18 13.34
C GLY A 169 -9.75 -4.95 12.06
N GLU A 170 -10.17 -4.29 10.99
CA GLU A 170 -10.36 -4.96 9.71
C GLU A 170 -9.03 -5.58 9.23
N LYS A 171 -9.12 -6.66 8.46
CA LYS A 171 -7.94 -7.27 7.86
C LYS A 171 -7.40 -6.32 6.79
N SER A 172 -6.28 -5.71 7.08
CA SER A 172 -5.76 -4.63 6.27
C SER A 172 -4.55 -5.03 5.45
N SER A 173 -4.46 -4.49 4.25
CA SER A 173 -3.24 -4.38 3.47
C SER A 173 -3.27 -3.06 2.69
N GLY A 174 -3.06 -1.95 3.41
CA GLY A 174 -3.07 -0.61 2.82
C GLY A 174 -4.46 -0.18 2.33
N GLY A 175 -5.51 -0.47 3.11
CA GLY A 175 -6.87 0.00 2.86
C GLY A 175 -7.53 -0.62 1.63
N ARG A 176 -7.26 -1.90 1.34
CA ARG A 176 -7.89 -2.63 0.24
C ARG A 176 -9.20 -3.29 0.65
N ASP A 177 -10.09 -3.41 -0.33
CA ASP A 177 -11.36 -4.11 -0.16
C ASP A 177 -11.87 -4.64 -1.50
N ILE A 178 -12.87 -5.51 -1.47
CA ILE A 178 -13.55 -6.02 -2.64
C ILE A 178 -14.76 -5.14 -2.93
N GLY A 179 -14.86 -4.65 -4.16
CA GLY A 179 -15.95 -3.75 -4.52
C GLY A 179 -15.96 -3.31 -5.97
N ILE A 180 -16.77 -2.29 -6.22
CA ILE A 180 -16.90 -1.61 -7.51
C ILE A 180 -16.74 -0.11 -7.30
N GLN A 181 -16.03 0.57 -8.20
CA GLN A 181 -15.78 2.00 -8.15
C GLN A 181 -16.04 2.62 -9.51
N PHE A 182 -16.71 3.77 -9.48
CA PHE A 182 -16.88 4.67 -10.60
C PHE A 182 -16.03 5.91 -10.38
N SER A 183 -15.36 6.38 -11.44
CA SER A 183 -14.53 7.59 -11.34
C SER A 183 -14.41 8.28 -12.69
N GLY A 184 -14.02 9.54 -12.69
CA GLY A 184 -13.82 10.28 -13.92
C GLY A 184 -13.10 11.60 -13.71
N ASP A 185 -12.53 12.10 -14.80
CA ASP A 185 -11.80 13.37 -14.87
C ASP A 185 -12.56 14.33 -15.81
N LEU A 186 -12.96 15.48 -15.30
CA LEU A 186 -13.85 16.45 -15.98
C LEU A 186 -13.16 17.80 -16.19
N PHE A 187 -13.81 18.64 -16.99
CA PHE A 187 -13.45 20.03 -17.23
C PHE A 187 -12.02 20.21 -17.73
N PRO A 188 -11.70 19.79 -18.98
CA PRO A 188 -10.39 20.03 -19.56
C PRO A 188 -10.19 21.55 -19.78
N ASN A 189 -9.00 22.05 -19.43
CA ASN A 189 -8.57 23.40 -19.76
C ASN A 189 -8.08 23.47 -21.24
N ALA A 190 -7.68 24.65 -21.70
CA ALA A 190 -7.17 24.86 -23.06
C ALA A 190 -5.98 23.95 -23.44
N ASN A 191 -5.21 23.47 -22.46
CA ASN A 191 -4.08 22.55 -22.66
C ASN A 191 -4.47 21.08 -22.50
N GLY A 192 -5.77 20.75 -22.42
CA GLY A 192 -6.27 19.39 -22.25
C GLY A 192 -6.13 18.81 -20.83
N ARG A 193 -5.57 19.57 -19.87
CA ARG A 193 -5.47 19.12 -18.46
C ARG A 193 -6.84 19.18 -17.79
N ARG A 194 -7.29 18.05 -17.24
CA ARG A 194 -8.55 17.96 -16.48
C ARG A 194 -8.40 18.69 -15.15
N LEU A 195 -9.44 19.45 -14.76
CA LEU A 195 -9.42 20.31 -13.58
C LEU A 195 -10.18 19.75 -12.39
N PHE A 196 -10.98 18.72 -12.60
CA PHE A 196 -11.81 18.11 -11.57
C PHE A 196 -11.81 16.59 -11.70
N HIS A 197 -11.72 15.92 -10.56
CA HIS A 197 -11.86 14.47 -10.45
C HIS A 197 -12.99 14.13 -9.48
N TYR A 198 -13.74 13.07 -9.78
CA TYR A 198 -14.71 12.47 -8.88
C TYR A 198 -14.54 10.97 -8.83
N GLN A 199 -14.92 10.37 -7.69
CA GLN A 199 -14.97 8.95 -7.53
C GLN A 199 -16.03 8.55 -6.49
N ILE A 200 -16.66 7.40 -6.70
CA ILE A 200 -17.58 6.77 -5.78
C ILE A 200 -17.43 5.26 -5.85
N GLY A 201 -17.32 4.58 -4.72
CA GLY A 201 -17.19 3.13 -4.68
C GLY A 201 -18.11 2.50 -3.65
N ILE A 202 -18.49 1.26 -3.92
CA ILE A 202 -19.27 0.39 -3.05
C ILE A 202 -18.42 -0.84 -2.75
N TYR A 203 -18.19 -1.13 -1.45
CA TYR A 203 -17.26 -2.16 -1.00
C TYR A 203 -17.91 -3.07 0.05
N ASN A 204 -17.32 -4.24 0.30
CA ASN A 204 -17.80 -5.14 1.34
C ASN A 204 -17.63 -4.59 2.77
N GLY A 205 -16.65 -3.71 3.01
CA GLY A 205 -16.42 -3.12 4.33
C GLY A 205 -15.55 -3.97 5.27
N GLU A 206 -15.03 -5.09 4.82
CA GLU A 206 -14.37 -6.11 5.64
C GLU A 206 -12.85 -6.17 5.46
N GLY A 207 -12.32 -5.46 4.45
CA GLY A 207 -10.91 -5.41 4.10
C GLY A 207 -10.47 -6.51 3.15
N VAL A 208 -9.15 -6.71 3.06
CA VAL A 208 -8.51 -7.56 2.05
C VAL A 208 -8.87 -9.04 2.21
N ASN A 209 -9.25 -9.70 1.10
CA ASN A 209 -9.59 -11.13 1.04
C ASN A 209 -10.68 -11.56 2.02
N GLN A 210 -11.62 -10.67 2.33
CA GLN A 210 -12.73 -10.96 3.23
C GLN A 210 -14.07 -10.92 2.48
N LYS A 211 -14.97 -11.85 2.87
CA LYS A 211 -16.38 -11.79 2.50
C LYS A 211 -17.09 -10.78 3.41
N ASP A 212 -18.18 -10.24 2.91
CA ASP A 212 -19.10 -9.45 3.71
C ASP A 212 -19.65 -10.28 4.88
N MET A 213 -19.64 -9.72 6.08
CA MET A 213 -20.02 -10.41 7.32
C MET A 213 -21.33 -9.88 7.93
N ASP A 214 -21.87 -8.77 7.41
CA ASP A 214 -23.10 -8.17 7.94
C ASP A 214 -24.12 -7.79 6.87
N ASN A 215 -23.84 -8.10 5.60
CA ASN A 215 -24.65 -7.74 4.42
C ASN A 215 -24.80 -6.23 4.20
N ARG A 216 -24.02 -5.41 4.88
CA ARG A 216 -23.94 -3.96 4.68
C ARG A 216 -22.75 -3.62 3.80
N LYS A 217 -22.86 -2.54 3.04
CA LYS A 217 -21.80 -2.10 2.16
C LYS A 217 -21.22 -0.77 2.64
N ASP A 218 -19.92 -0.65 2.50
CA ASP A 218 -19.26 0.62 2.64
C ASP A 218 -19.43 1.43 1.35
N ILE A 219 -19.88 2.67 1.48
CA ILE A 219 -19.93 3.64 0.38
C ILE A 219 -18.87 4.69 0.65
N ILE A 220 -17.96 4.86 -0.29
CA ILE A 220 -16.87 5.84 -0.22
C ILE A 220 -16.93 6.72 -1.45
N ALA A 221 -17.01 8.03 -1.22
CA ALA A 221 -16.99 9.02 -2.29
C ALA A 221 -15.89 10.05 -2.04
N GLY A 222 -15.36 10.63 -3.11
CA GLY A 222 -14.37 11.69 -3.05
C GLY A 222 -14.39 12.55 -4.32
N ALA A 223 -14.04 13.80 -4.15
CA ALA A 223 -13.86 14.71 -5.26
C ALA A 223 -12.75 15.72 -4.97
N TRP A 224 -12.06 16.16 -6.01
CA TRP A 224 -11.02 17.18 -5.88
C TRP A 224 -10.88 18.04 -7.13
N ILE A 225 -10.41 19.24 -6.89
CA ILE A 225 -10.03 20.20 -7.93
C ILE A 225 -8.51 20.22 -8.11
N MET A 226 -8.09 20.51 -9.34
CA MET A 226 -6.68 20.65 -9.75
C MET A 226 -6.45 22.01 -10.42
N PRO A 227 -6.50 23.13 -9.64
CA PRO A 227 -6.52 24.48 -10.22
C PRO A 227 -5.24 24.82 -10.98
N VAL A 228 -4.09 24.42 -10.44
CA VAL A 228 -2.78 24.58 -11.09
C VAL A 228 -2.07 23.24 -11.21
N LYS A 229 -1.05 23.16 -12.06
CA LYS A 229 -0.25 21.93 -12.23
C LYS A 229 0.38 21.54 -10.91
N GLY A 230 0.28 20.26 -10.54
CA GLY A 230 0.82 19.72 -9.31
C GLY A 230 -0.06 19.89 -8.07
N LEU A 231 -0.98 20.85 -8.02
CA LEU A 231 -1.86 21.09 -6.87
C LEU A 231 -3.19 20.35 -7.04
N ARG A 232 -3.61 19.63 -6.01
CA ARG A 232 -4.96 19.08 -5.85
C ARG A 232 -5.50 19.36 -4.46
N VAL A 233 -6.77 19.67 -4.37
CA VAL A 233 -7.50 19.94 -3.12
C VAL A 233 -8.81 19.19 -3.18
N GLY A 234 -9.12 18.40 -2.18
CA GLY A 234 -10.29 17.53 -2.20
C GLY A 234 -10.87 17.18 -0.85
N ALA A 235 -12.04 16.58 -0.93
CA ALA A 235 -12.77 16.06 0.23
C ALA A 235 -13.30 14.66 -0.07
N PHE A 236 -13.45 13.86 1.00
CA PHE A 236 -13.88 12.48 0.94
C PHE A 236 -14.88 12.19 2.04
N GLY A 237 -15.84 11.33 1.76
CA GLY A 237 -16.79 10.78 2.69
C GLY A 237 -16.82 9.27 2.65
N TRP A 238 -17.04 8.64 3.78
CA TRP A 238 -17.15 7.19 3.93
C TRP A 238 -18.24 6.88 4.93
N THR A 239 -19.22 6.10 4.54
CA THR A 239 -20.24 5.51 5.44
C THR A 239 -20.25 4.01 5.23
N GLY A 240 -20.30 3.25 6.33
CA GLY A 240 -20.28 1.80 6.28
C GLY A 240 -20.22 1.16 7.65
N SER A 241 -19.84 -0.11 7.66
CA SER A 241 -19.77 -0.89 8.89
C SER A 241 -18.69 -1.97 8.84
N ARG A 242 -18.36 -2.51 9.99
CA ARG A 242 -17.52 -3.69 10.17
C ARG A 242 -18.33 -4.75 10.91
N GLY A 243 -18.59 -5.87 10.23
CA GLY A 243 -19.36 -6.98 10.77
C GLY A 243 -18.57 -7.95 11.65
N GLY A 244 -19.30 -8.86 12.30
CA GLY A 244 -18.72 -9.98 13.06
C GLY A 244 -17.93 -9.60 14.31
N MET A 245 -18.18 -8.42 14.88
CA MET A 245 -17.58 -7.92 16.12
C MET A 245 -18.27 -8.53 17.33
N LEU A 246 -17.50 -9.01 18.30
CA LEU A 246 -18.07 -9.43 19.60
C LEU A 246 -18.29 -8.18 20.45
N ASP A 247 -19.51 -7.99 20.92
CA ASP A 247 -19.82 -7.02 21.96
C ASP A 247 -19.53 -7.64 23.34
N PRO A 248 -18.54 -7.13 24.08
CA PRO A 248 -18.16 -7.72 25.37
C PRO A 248 -19.23 -7.56 26.47
N VAL A 249 -20.19 -6.66 26.29
CA VAL A 249 -21.27 -6.42 27.25
C VAL A 249 -22.42 -7.41 27.06
N THR A 250 -22.85 -7.61 25.81
CA THR A 250 -24.00 -8.48 25.47
C THR A 250 -23.59 -9.89 25.05
N ASN A 251 -22.30 -10.13 24.82
CA ASN A 251 -21.73 -11.37 24.29
C ASN A 251 -22.35 -11.79 22.95
N LYS A 252 -22.78 -10.82 22.14
CA LYS A 252 -23.38 -11.05 20.82
C LYS A 252 -22.45 -10.54 19.72
N LYS A 253 -22.57 -11.14 18.53
CA LYS A 253 -21.93 -10.58 17.32
C LYS A 253 -22.77 -9.44 16.79
N VAL A 254 -22.12 -8.32 16.56
CA VAL A 254 -22.74 -7.08 16.06
C VAL A 254 -21.86 -6.47 14.97
N SER A 255 -22.36 -5.44 14.29
CA SER A 255 -21.60 -4.58 13.40
C SER A 255 -21.29 -3.26 14.08
N ILE A 256 -20.08 -2.75 13.90
CA ILE A 256 -19.69 -1.40 14.31
C ILE A 256 -19.71 -0.47 13.09
N GLU A 257 -20.14 0.76 13.30
CA GLU A 257 -20.18 1.77 12.23
C GLU A 257 -18.80 2.31 11.88
N LYS A 258 -18.63 2.69 10.62
CA LYS A 258 -17.46 3.39 10.06
C LYS A 258 -17.95 4.61 9.28
N ASN A 259 -18.19 5.73 9.97
CA ASN A 259 -18.54 6.98 9.32
C ASN A 259 -17.33 7.92 9.38
N ARG A 260 -16.78 8.29 8.23
CA ARG A 260 -15.53 9.07 8.15
C ARG A 260 -15.65 10.16 7.11
N TYR A 261 -14.96 11.26 7.35
CA TYR A 261 -14.68 12.25 6.30
C TYR A 261 -13.22 12.65 6.35
N ALA A 262 -12.72 13.11 5.21
CA ALA A 262 -11.35 13.59 5.08
C ALA A 262 -11.29 14.84 4.22
N LEU A 263 -10.35 15.73 4.58
CA LEU A 263 -9.96 16.88 3.80
C LEU A 263 -8.50 16.74 3.42
N SER A 264 -8.15 16.93 2.16
CA SER A 264 -6.81 16.65 1.64
C SER A 264 -6.35 17.77 0.72
N ILE A 265 -5.11 18.18 0.90
CA ILE A 265 -4.38 19.06 -0.01
C ILE A 265 -3.02 18.47 -0.33
N GLU A 266 -2.64 18.50 -1.59
CA GLU A 266 -1.33 18.04 -2.05
C GLU A 266 -0.80 18.93 -3.17
N TYR A 267 0.49 19.24 -3.09
CA TYR A 267 1.27 19.75 -4.20
C TYR A 267 2.41 18.81 -4.51
N SER A 268 2.50 18.34 -5.75
CA SER A 268 3.55 17.43 -6.21
C SER A 268 4.00 17.82 -7.61
N GLN A 269 5.19 18.39 -7.72
CA GLN A 269 5.81 18.76 -8.98
C GLN A 269 7.33 18.88 -8.83
N ASP A 270 8.08 18.44 -9.85
CA ASP A 270 9.54 18.64 -9.98
C ASP A 270 10.34 18.18 -8.74
N GLU A 271 10.03 17.00 -8.21
CA GLU A 271 10.62 16.38 -7.00
C GLU A 271 10.22 17.08 -5.67
N TYR A 272 9.43 18.15 -5.71
CA TYR A 272 8.81 18.73 -4.53
C TYR A 272 7.49 18.01 -4.24
N MET A 273 7.29 17.62 -2.98
CA MET A 273 6.01 17.08 -2.53
C MET A 273 5.64 17.70 -1.19
N PHE A 274 4.44 18.27 -1.12
CA PHE A 274 3.82 18.75 0.11
C PHE A 274 2.44 18.17 0.21
N ARG A 275 2.07 17.61 1.37
CA ARG A 275 0.72 17.07 1.60
C ARG A 275 0.30 17.35 3.03
N SER A 276 -0.98 17.63 3.19
CA SER A 276 -1.67 17.67 4.48
C SER A 276 -3.05 17.05 4.33
N GLU A 277 -3.40 16.21 5.28
CA GLU A 277 -4.72 15.57 5.33
C GLU A 277 -5.24 15.57 6.76
N TYR A 278 -6.53 15.77 6.91
CA TYR A 278 -7.28 15.60 8.15
C TYR A 278 -8.33 14.53 7.96
N ILE A 279 -8.48 13.62 8.93
CA ILE A 279 -9.55 12.63 8.94
C ILE A 279 -10.26 12.68 10.28
N HIS A 280 -11.59 12.63 10.24
CA HIS A 280 -12.45 12.37 11.37
C HIS A 280 -13.18 11.03 11.16
N SER A 281 -13.28 10.23 12.21
CA SER A 281 -13.98 8.94 12.23
C SER A 281 -14.95 8.88 13.38
N GLN A 282 -16.17 8.42 13.09
CA GLN A 282 -17.15 8.01 14.08
C GLN A 282 -17.39 6.51 13.96
N GLY A 283 -17.49 5.83 15.07
CA GLY A 283 -17.63 4.39 15.24
C GLY A 283 -16.56 3.83 16.18
N TRP A 284 -16.92 2.78 16.91
CA TRP A 284 -16.06 2.15 17.91
C TRP A 284 -14.80 1.54 17.31
N GLY A 285 -13.74 1.51 18.10
CA GLY A 285 -12.55 0.75 17.78
C GLY A 285 -12.68 -0.74 18.16
N ALA A 286 -11.73 -1.55 17.75
CA ALA A 286 -11.65 -2.96 18.07
C ALA A 286 -10.37 -3.30 18.84
N LYS A 287 -10.44 -4.34 19.68
CA LYS A 287 -9.28 -5.03 20.26
C LYS A 287 -9.31 -6.50 19.85
N SER A 288 -8.16 -7.15 19.87
CA SER A 288 -8.02 -8.58 19.66
C SER A 288 -7.56 -9.24 20.95
N PRO A 289 -8.43 -9.94 21.66
CA PRO A 289 -8.09 -10.59 22.93
C PRO A 289 -7.29 -11.89 22.78
N GLY A 290 -6.61 -12.10 21.68
CA GLY A 290 -5.69 -13.23 21.48
C GLY A 290 -6.27 -14.47 20.77
N ASN A 291 -7.58 -14.56 20.59
CA ASN A 291 -8.27 -15.76 20.04
C ASN A 291 -8.75 -15.62 18.61
N ASN A 292 -8.17 -14.72 17.80
CA ASN A 292 -8.72 -14.30 16.51
C ASN A 292 -10.16 -13.72 16.58
N VAL A 293 -10.72 -13.59 17.77
CA VAL A 293 -11.98 -12.90 18.02
C VAL A 293 -11.69 -11.41 18.12
N ARG A 294 -12.47 -10.61 17.44
CA ARG A 294 -12.39 -9.16 17.52
C ARG A 294 -13.52 -8.64 18.36
N GLU A 295 -13.18 -7.91 19.40
CA GLU A 295 -14.14 -7.31 20.31
C GLU A 295 -14.21 -5.81 20.10
N ILE A 296 -15.38 -5.24 20.39
CA ILE A 296 -15.54 -3.79 20.52
C ILE A 296 -14.71 -3.30 21.70
N CYS A 297 -13.91 -2.28 21.48
CA CYS A 297 -13.15 -1.60 22.51
C CYS A 297 -13.85 -0.29 22.91
N TYR A 298 -14.74 -0.37 23.87
CA TYR A 298 -15.47 0.81 24.38
C TYR A 298 -14.55 1.83 25.06
N GLU A 299 -13.44 1.37 25.63
CA GLU A 299 -12.41 2.21 26.27
C GLU A 299 -11.76 3.19 25.28
N ASN A 300 -11.71 2.85 23.99
CA ASN A 300 -11.15 3.69 22.94
C ASN A 300 -12.15 4.73 22.40
N GLY A 301 -13.35 4.84 22.98
CA GLY A 301 -14.38 5.77 22.54
C GLY A 301 -14.92 5.47 21.13
N ASP A 302 -15.99 6.18 20.77
CA ASP A 302 -16.68 6.04 19.47
C ASP A 302 -16.21 7.04 18.41
N LYS A 303 -15.20 7.85 18.70
CA LYS A 303 -14.64 8.86 17.77
C LYS A 303 -13.13 8.80 17.77
N ALA A 304 -12.55 9.08 16.62
CA ALA A 304 -11.12 9.30 16.45
C ALA A 304 -10.89 10.34 15.38
N ASP A 305 -9.79 11.06 15.46
CA ASP A 305 -9.37 11.97 14.41
C ASP A 305 -7.86 12.13 14.39
N GLY A 306 -7.39 12.82 13.36
CA GLY A 306 -5.99 13.17 13.27
C GLY A 306 -5.70 13.93 11.97
N TRP A 307 -4.49 14.43 11.90
CA TRP A 307 -3.99 15.16 10.75
C TRP A 307 -2.48 15.06 10.68
N TYR A 308 -1.97 15.35 9.52
CA TYR A 308 -0.54 15.49 9.31
C TYR A 308 -0.26 16.57 8.27
N VAL A 309 0.97 17.03 8.29
CA VAL A 309 1.58 17.83 7.23
C VAL A 309 2.98 17.34 6.98
N PHE A 310 3.36 17.19 5.72
CA PHE A 310 4.74 16.88 5.37
C PHE A 310 5.24 17.67 4.17
N GLY A 311 6.56 17.76 4.07
CA GLY A 311 7.27 18.24 2.90
C GLY A 311 8.44 17.34 2.56
N ILE A 312 8.67 17.15 1.26
CA ILE A 312 9.87 16.55 0.68
C ILE A 312 10.43 17.56 -0.32
N VAL A 313 11.71 17.89 -0.20
CA VAL A 313 12.37 18.88 -1.06
C VAL A 313 13.71 18.31 -1.59
N PRO A 314 14.05 18.52 -2.86
CA PRO A 314 15.33 18.10 -3.39
C PRO A 314 16.44 19.04 -2.88
N LEU A 315 17.45 18.48 -2.18
CA LEU A 315 18.72 19.15 -1.89
C LEU A 315 19.66 19.03 -3.10
N ILE A 316 19.69 17.87 -3.71
CA ILE A 316 20.38 17.59 -4.96
C ILE A 316 19.38 16.87 -5.86
N LYS A 317 18.98 17.50 -6.95
CA LYS A 317 17.98 16.95 -7.88
C LYS A 317 18.37 15.54 -8.34
N GLY A 318 17.41 14.63 -8.32
CA GLY A 318 17.57 13.22 -8.70
C GLY A 318 18.49 12.40 -7.79
N LYS A 319 19.00 12.97 -6.67
CA LYS A 319 20.00 12.27 -5.84
C LYS A 319 19.76 12.34 -4.34
N LEU A 320 19.39 13.48 -3.79
CA LEU A 320 19.24 13.65 -2.35
C LEU A 320 18.08 14.57 -2.04
N HIS A 321 17.11 14.06 -1.28
CA HIS A 321 15.96 14.83 -0.80
C HIS A 321 16.00 14.92 0.72
N ALA A 322 15.63 16.08 1.24
CA ALA A 322 15.31 16.25 2.66
C ALA A 322 13.80 16.16 2.84
N LYS A 323 13.39 15.66 4.00
CA LYS A 323 11.97 15.51 4.34
C LYS A 323 11.71 15.82 5.80
N ALA A 324 10.52 16.36 6.08
CA ALA A 324 10.00 16.56 7.42
C ALA A 324 8.50 16.34 7.45
N ARG A 325 7.99 15.74 8.55
CA ARG A 325 6.58 15.50 8.80
C ARG A 325 6.24 15.81 10.24
N TYR A 326 5.10 16.45 10.46
CA TYR A 326 4.43 16.49 11.75
C TYR A 326 3.08 15.79 11.63
N GLU A 327 2.76 14.98 12.61
CA GLU A 327 1.46 14.30 12.67
C GLU A 327 0.90 14.26 14.09
N SER A 328 -0.43 14.21 14.17
CA SER A 328 -1.19 14.09 15.40
C SER A 328 -2.37 13.15 15.15
N TYR A 329 -2.46 12.08 15.93
CA TYR A 329 -3.58 11.16 15.93
C TYR A 329 -4.19 11.09 17.32
N ARG A 330 -5.53 11.13 17.43
CA ARG A 330 -6.27 11.05 18.68
C ARG A 330 -7.25 9.90 18.64
N ASN A 331 -6.94 8.82 19.34
CA ASN A 331 -7.74 7.58 19.29
C ASN A 331 -9.15 7.74 19.86
N MET A 332 -9.38 8.73 20.74
CA MET A 332 -10.69 9.06 21.31
C MET A 332 -11.15 10.47 20.94
N ALA A 333 -10.55 11.09 19.92
CA ALA A 333 -10.75 12.51 19.58
C ALA A 333 -10.52 13.49 20.76
N THR A 334 -9.72 13.08 21.75
CA THR A 334 -9.34 13.88 22.93
C THR A 334 -7.83 14.04 23.02
N TRP A 335 -7.37 15.11 23.64
CA TRP A 335 -5.93 15.35 23.82
C TRP A 335 -5.25 14.31 24.73
N ALA A 336 -5.98 13.70 25.67
CA ALA A 336 -5.47 12.66 26.55
C ALA A 336 -5.10 11.38 25.78
N SER A 337 -5.71 11.14 24.62
CA SER A 337 -5.42 9.99 23.75
C SER A 337 -4.52 10.34 22.55
N SER A 338 -3.86 11.49 22.57
CA SER A 338 -3.07 11.95 21.42
C SER A 338 -1.69 11.30 21.35
N VAL A 339 -1.34 10.89 20.15
CA VAL A 339 0.02 10.54 19.72
C VAL A 339 0.45 11.62 18.74
N ASN A 340 1.51 12.36 19.10
CA ASN A 340 2.07 13.41 18.25
C ASN A 340 3.49 13.02 17.86
N GLN A 341 3.86 13.26 16.60
CA GLN A 341 5.15 12.85 16.10
C GLN A 341 5.76 13.94 15.22
N VAL A 342 7.03 14.24 15.46
CA VAL A 342 7.86 15.03 14.56
C VAL A 342 8.86 14.10 13.92
N GLU A 343 8.92 14.07 12.62
CA GLU A 343 9.84 13.24 11.84
C GLU A 343 10.70 14.11 10.93
N CYS A 344 11.95 13.74 10.78
CA CYS A 344 12.84 14.31 9.78
C CYS A 344 13.73 13.23 9.18
N GLY A 345 14.19 13.44 7.97
CA GLY A 345 15.00 12.43 7.31
C GLY A 345 15.53 12.86 5.96
N LEU A 346 16.22 11.91 5.34
CA LEU A 346 16.81 12.03 4.02
C LEU A 346 16.43 10.83 3.16
N ASN A 347 16.24 11.05 1.86
CA ASN A 347 16.13 10.03 0.84
C ASN A 347 17.31 10.17 -0.12
N TYR A 348 18.10 9.11 -0.25
CA TYR A 348 19.24 9.07 -1.16
C TYR A 348 19.01 8.07 -2.28
N PHE A 349 19.04 8.54 -3.51
CA PHE A 349 18.85 7.74 -4.71
C PHE A 349 20.21 7.30 -5.26
N PHE A 350 20.56 6.03 -5.10
CA PHE A 350 21.73 5.43 -5.78
C PHE A 350 21.50 5.37 -7.28
N THR A 351 20.28 4.94 -7.66
CA THR A 351 19.75 4.92 -9.01
C THR A 351 18.26 5.24 -8.97
N LYS A 352 17.60 5.39 -10.12
CA LYS A 352 16.13 5.51 -10.18
C LYS A 352 15.37 4.31 -9.58
N ASN A 353 16.05 3.18 -9.39
CA ASN A 353 15.47 1.92 -8.92
C ASN A 353 15.98 1.48 -7.54
N LEU A 354 16.93 2.20 -6.95
CA LEU A 354 17.52 1.88 -5.65
C LEU A 354 17.62 3.15 -4.81
N GLU A 355 16.93 3.16 -3.69
CA GLU A 355 16.75 4.31 -2.80
C GLU A 355 16.99 3.91 -1.35
N LEU A 356 17.64 4.76 -0.58
CA LEU A 356 17.83 4.63 0.87
C LEU A 356 17.08 5.74 1.58
N HIS A 357 16.22 5.37 2.51
CA HIS A 357 15.54 6.26 3.43
C HIS A 357 16.23 6.21 4.80
N MET A 358 16.43 7.36 5.41
CA MET A 358 16.91 7.49 6.78
C MET A 358 15.99 8.46 7.51
N GLU A 359 15.39 8.03 8.60
CA GLU A 359 14.41 8.80 9.35
C GLU A 359 14.67 8.77 10.84
N TYR A 360 14.47 9.88 11.48
CA TYR A 360 14.39 10.03 12.92
C TYR A 360 13.06 10.64 13.30
N SER A 361 12.42 10.04 14.31
CA SER A 361 11.14 10.53 14.83
C SER A 361 11.22 10.74 16.34
N ARG A 362 10.67 11.84 16.79
CA ARG A 362 10.37 12.11 18.20
C ARG A 362 8.87 11.97 18.41
N VAL A 363 8.48 10.98 19.20
CA VAL A 363 7.08 10.66 19.49
C VAL A 363 6.71 11.16 20.89
N ASN A 364 5.53 11.75 21.01
CA ASN A 364 4.86 12.06 22.27
C ASN A 364 3.52 11.33 22.30
N ASP A 365 3.49 10.18 22.95
CA ASP A 365 2.31 9.34 23.11
C ASP A 365 1.75 9.51 24.53
N ARG A 366 0.65 10.24 24.65
CA ARG A 366 0.01 10.53 25.94
C ARG A 366 -0.69 9.34 26.57
N THR A 367 -0.82 8.23 25.87
CA THR A 367 -1.38 6.98 26.41
C THR A 367 -0.36 6.19 27.24
N LEU A 368 0.93 6.53 27.13
CA LEU A 368 2.02 5.90 27.87
C LEU A 368 2.34 6.67 29.15
N ALA A 369 2.85 5.98 30.18
CA ALA A 369 3.29 6.61 31.43
C ALA A 369 4.43 7.59 31.21
N LYS A 370 5.46 7.20 30.43
CA LYS A 370 6.45 8.11 29.86
C LYS A 370 6.11 8.41 28.41
N HIS A 371 5.58 9.57 28.19
CA HIS A 371 5.01 9.98 26.91
C HIS A 371 6.00 10.04 25.75
N ASN A 372 7.29 10.30 26.03
CA ASN A 372 8.25 10.64 25.01
C ASN A 372 9.21 9.50 24.70
N TYR A 373 9.36 9.14 23.45
CA TYR A 373 10.36 8.19 22.97
C TYR A 373 10.87 8.56 21.57
N ASN A 374 11.94 7.89 21.15
CA ASN A 374 12.56 8.08 19.85
C ASN A 374 12.31 6.86 18.97
N LEU A 375 12.29 7.09 17.66
CA LEU A 375 12.28 6.05 16.66
C LEU A 375 13.31 6.40 15.58
N VAL A 376 14.11 5.42 15.20
CA VAL A 376 15.04 5.51 14.08
C VAL A 376 14.63 4.46 13.05
N ASP A 377 14.59 4.85 11.81
CA ASP A 377 14.23 3.98 10.71
C ASP A 377 15.22 4.14 9.56
N VAL A 378 15.71 3.02 9.05
CA VAL A 378 16.57 2.98 7.86
C VAL A 378 15.98 1.94 6.91
N GLU A 379 15.59 2.36 5.71
CA GLU A 379 14.95 1.50 4.74
C GLU A 379 15.65 1.56 3.38
N LEU A 380 15.94 0.38 2.83
CA LEU A 380 16.48 0.24 1.48
C LEU A 380 15.36 -0.29 0.57
N ASP A 381 15.02 0.52 -0.41
CA ASP A 381 13.99 0.27 -1.40
C ASP A 381 14.60 -0.05 -2.76
N PHE A 382 14.16 -1.14 -3.38
CA PHE A 382 14.58 -1.49 -4.74
C PHE A 382 13.39 -1.88 -5.61
N ARG A 383 13.44 -1.48 -6.90
CA ARG A 383 12.39 -1.69 -7.91
C ARG A 383 12.95 -2.48 -9.09
N PHE A 384 12.13 -3.34 -9.68
CA PHE A 384 12.49 -4.13 -10.87
C PHE A 384 11.31 -4.28 -11.84
#